data_927b2e9899e922689d6b656b91ab8432
#
_entry.id   927b2e9899e922689d6b656b91ab8432
#
_cell.length_a   1.000
_cell.length_b   1.000
_cell.length_c   1.000
_cell.angle_alpha   90.00
_cell.angle_beta   90.00
_cell.angle_gamma   90.00
#
_symmetry.space_group_name_H-M   'P 1'
#
loop_
_entity.id
_entity.type
_entity.pdbx_description
1 polymer ?
#
loop_
_entity_poly.entity_id
_entity_poly.type
_entity_poly.pdbx_seq_one_letter_code
_entity_poly.pdbx_strand_id
1 'polypeptide(L)'
;MVRRHFPGRAIVKVLTSHGYRLVGREGSHVRLRWDPPDQHDSAVRLVSVPVGHEVGGDTLRNIADQCGADDFDAFCTWIERNR
;
A
#
# COMPACT_ATOMS: atom_id res chain seq x y z
N MET A 1 16.57 -11.47 -6.26
CA MET A 1 15.18 -11.89 -6.52
C MET A 1 14.23 -10.97 -5.78
N VAL A 2 13.18 -10.50 -6.45
CA VAL A 2 12.20 -9.60 -5.84
C VAL A 2 11.17 -10.39 -5.06
N ARG A 3 10.95 -10.02 -3.80
CA ARG A 3 9.89 -10.60 -3.01
C ARG A 3 8.56 -9.98 -3.41
N ARG A 4 7.55 -10.80 -3.69
CA ARG A 4 6.25 -10.35 -4.19
C ARG A 4 5.08 -10.75 -3.30
N HIS A 5 5.34 -10.95 -2.01
CA HIS A 5 4.29 -11.15 -1.02
C HIS A 5 4.78 -10.64 0.33
N PHE A 6 3.87 -10.08 1.10
CA PHE A 6 4.21 -9.48 2.40
C PHE A 6 3.04 -9.65 3.35
N PRO A 7 3.29 -9.74 4.66
CA PRO A 7 2.19 -9.62 5.61
C PRO A 7 1.47 -8.29 5.43
N GLY A 8 0.14 -8.32 5.50
CA GLY A 8 -0.63 -7.08 5.34
C GLY A 8 -0.20 -5.99 6.32
N ARG A 9 0.16 -6.37 7.55
CA ARG A 9 0.63 -5.40 8.54
C ARG A 9 1.93 -4.72 8.13
N ALA A 10 2.81 -5.44 7.43
CA ALA A 10 4.05 -4.85 6.94
C ALA A 10 3.76 -3.79 5.88
N ILE A 11 2.80 -4.08 4.99
CA ILE A 11 2.39 -3.11 3.96
C ILE A 11 1.81 -1.85 4.61
N VAL A 12 0.92 -2.02 5.58
CA VAL A 12 0.33 -0.88 6.30
C VAL A 12 1.41 -0.06 6.99
N LYS A 13 2.38 -0.73 7.63
CA LYS A 13 3.48 -0.04 8.30
C LYS A 13 4.29 0.82 7.33
N VAL A 14 4.64 0.26 6.17
CA VAL A 14 5.40 1.00 5.16
C VAL A 14 4.61 2.20 4.66
N LEU A 15 3.34 1.99 4.32
CA LEU A 15 2.50 3.07 3.78
C LEU A 15 2.31 4.18 4.82
N THR A 16 2.03 3.84 6.07
CA THR A 16 1.84 4.86 7.10
C THR A 16 3.12 5.60 7.42
N SER A 17 4.28 4.97 7.23
CA SER A 17 5.58 5.65 7.38
C SER A 17 5.86 6.61 6.23
N HIS A 18 5.10 6.55 5.15
CA HIS A 18 5.32 7.35 3.96
C HIS A 18 4.12 8.26 3.62
N GLY A 19 3.44 8.73 4.64
CA GLY A 19 2.42 9.75 4.45
C GLY A 19 1.00 9.24 4.29
N TYR A 20 0.79 7.94 4.24
CA TYR A 20 -0.55 7.39 4.27
C TYR A 20 -1.07 7.42 5.69
N ARG A 21 -2.36 7.66 5.86
CA ARG A 21 -2.99 7.62 7.19
C ARG A 21 -4.19 6.68 7.18
N LEU A 22 -4.41 6.04 8.29
CA LEU A 22 -5.51 5.11 8.47
C LEU A 22 -6.80 5.92 8.61
N VAL A 23 -7.76 5.66 7.72
CA VAL A 23 -9.03 6.38 7.72
C VAL A 23 -10.23 5.47 7.99
N GLY A 24 -10.03 4.17 8.02
CA GLY A 24 -11.11 3.25 8.32
C GLY A 24 -10.65 1.83 8.40
N ARG A 25 -11.52 1.00 8.95
CA ARG A 25 -11.29 -0.44 9.03
C ARG A 25 -12.62 -1.16 8.88
N GLU A 26 -12.63 -2.20 8.08
CA GLU A 26 -13.81 -3.02 7.88
C GLU A 26 -13.38 -4.47 7.90
N GLY A 27 -13.69 -5.18 9.01
CA GLY A 27 -13.23 -6.54 9.20
C GLY A 27 -11.71 -6.58 9.23
N SER A 28 -11.13 -7.41 8.37
CA SER A 28 -9.68 -7.56 8.24
C SER A 28 -9.05 -6.59 7.25
N HIS A 29 -9.84 -5.67 6.67
CA HIS A 29 -9.34 -4.70 5.70
C HIS A 29 -9.16 -3.35 6.37
N VAL A 30 -7.97 -2.78 6.19
CA VAL A 30 -7.62 -1.44 6.66
C VAL A 30 -7.64 -0.50 5.47
N ARG A 31 -8.29 0.64 5.63
CA ARG A 31 -8.31 1.66 4.58
C ARG A 31 -7.37 2.78 4.92
N LEU A 32 -6.55 3.12 3.94
CA LEU A 32 -5.54 4.15 4.06
C LEU A 32 -5.79 5.22 3.03
N ARG A 33 -5.44 6.45 3.39
CA ARG A 33 -5.57 7.60 2.50
C ARG A 33 -4.26 8.35 2.44
N TRP A 34 -3.87 8.73 1.23
CA TRP A 34 -2.73 9.60 0.99
C TRP A 34 -3.22 10.84 0.28
N ASP A 35 -2.92 12.00 0.88
CA ASP A 35 -3.24 13.29 0.29
C ASP A 35 -1.97 13.86 -0.31
N PRO A 36 -2.02 14.36 -1.56
CA PRO A 36 -0.82 14.92 -2.18
C PRO A 36 -0.35 16.14 -1.39
N PRO A 37 0.97 16.32 -1.21
CA PRO A 37 1.51 17.49 -0.53
C PRO A 37 1.23 18.78 -1.29
N ASP A 38 1.04 18.66 -2.60
CA ASP A 38 0.70 19.75 -3.48
C ASP A 38 -0.74 19.54 -3.93
N GLN A 39 -1.62 20.48 -3.61
CA GLN A 39 -3.04 20.32 -3.88
C GLN A 39 -3.43 20.46 -5.35
N HIS A 40 -2.48 20.66 -6.24
CA HIS A 40 -2.82 21.06 -7.60
C HIS A 40 -3.02 19.92 -8.59
N ASP A 41 -2.28 18.83 -8.50
CA ASP A 41 -2.21 17.92 -9.63
C ASP A 41 -2.40 16.46 -9.33
N SER A 42 -2.39 16.05 -8.11
CA SER A 42 -2.46 14.63 -7.79
C SER A 42 -3.77 14.28 -7.15
N ALA A 43 -4.38 13.22 -7.63
CA ALA A 43 -5.56 12.69 -7.00
C ALA A 43 -5.22 12.10 -5.63
N VAL A 44 -6.15 12.22 -4.70
CA VAL A 44 -6.09 11.50 -3.44
C VAL A 44 -5.99 10.01 -3.73
N ARG A 45 -5.16 9.29 -2.99
CA ARG A 45 -5.02 7.84 -3.12
C ARG A 45 -5.73 7.15 -1.97
N LEU A 46 -6.58 6.20 -2.32
CA LEU A 46 -7.29 5.36 -1.34
C LEU A 46 -6.85 3.93 -1.55
N VAL A 47 -6.35 3.31 -0.49
CA VAL A 47 -5.78 1.97 -0.55
C VAL A 47 -6.44 1.10 0.50
N SER A 48 -6.85 -0.10 0.11
CA SER A 48 -7.41 -1.09 1.02
C SER A 48 -6.44 -2.25 1.15
N VAL A 49 -6.04 -2.57 2.38
CA VAL A 49 -5.04 -3.61 2.66
C VAL A 49 -5.62 -4.63 3.63
N PRO A 50 -5.67 -5.92 3.24
CA PRO A 50 -6.05 -6.98 4.17
C PRO A 50 -4.89 -7.22 5.16
N VAL A 51 -5.20 -7.29 6.45
CA VAL A 51 -4.16 -7.32 7.48
C VAL A 51 -4.09 -8.63 8.27
N GLY A 52 -4.87 -9.61 7.96
CA GLY A 52 -4.90 -10.87 8.71
C GLY A 52 -4.02 -11.98 8.16
N HIS A 53 -3.34 -11.77 7.04
CA HIS A 53 -2.62 -12.82 6.34
C HIS A 53 -1.59 -12.24 5.38
N GLU A 54 -0.87 -13.12 4.69
CA GLU A 54 0.05 -12.72 3.62
C GLU A 54 -0.73 -12.17 2.43
N VAL A 55 -0.19 -11.13 1.85
CA VAL A 55 -0.76 -10.46 0.68
C VAL A 55 0.17 -10.62 -0.50
N GLY A 56 -0.33 -11.15 -1.58
CA GLY A 56 0.42 -11.35 -2.82
C GLY A 56 -0.51 -11.40 -4.01
N GLY A 57 0.01 -11.81 -5.16
CA GLY A 57 -0.78 -12.00 -6.37
C GLY A 57 -1.56 -10.75 -6.77
N ASP A 58 -2.79 -10.97 -7.22
CA ASP A 58 -3.64 -9.88 -7.72
C ASP A 58 -3.97 -8.85 -6.64
N THR A 59 -4.10 -9.30 -5.38
CA THR A 59 -4.37 -8.38 -4.28
C THR A 59 -3.23 -7.37 -4.12
N LEU A 60 -1.99 -7.84 -4.15
CA LEU A 60 -0.84 -6.95 -4.04
C LEU A 60 -0.71 -6.04 -5.27
N ARG A 61 -1.03 -6.55 -6.46
CA ARG A 61 -1.04 -5.73 -7.66
C ARG A 61 -2.08 -4.63 -7.59
N ASN A 62 -3.25 -4.93 -7.05
CA ASN A 62 -4.29 -3.92 -6.84
C ASN A 62 -3.84 -2.85 -5.86
N ILE A 63 -3.15 -3.24 -4.78
CA ILE A 63 -2.59 -2.30 -3.82
C ILE A 63 -1.57 -1.38 -4.50
N ALA A 64 -0.68 -1.96 -5.30
CA ALA A 64 0.31 -1.18 -6.04
C ALA A 64 -0.37 -0.17 -6.97
N ASP A 65 -1.41 -0.59 -7.70
CA ASP A 65 -2.16 0.29 -8.57
C ASP A 65 -2.82 1.42 -7.80
N GLN A 66 -3.42 1.11 -6.65
CA GLN A 66 -4.06 2.12 -5.80
C GLN A 66 -3.05 3.11 -5.26
N CYS A 67 -1.80 2.69 -5.08
CA CYS A 67 -0.70 3.56 -4.67
C CYS A 67 -0.10 4.35 -5.83
N GLY A 68 -0.59 4.14 -7.05
CA GLY A 68 -0.06 4.84 -8.22
C GLY A 68 1.27 4.30 -8.71
N ALA A 69 1.61 3.07 -8.38
CA ALA A 69 2.87 2.47 -8.81
C ALA A 69 2.79 2.03 -10.26
N ASP A 70 3.77 2.44 -11.06
CA ASP A 70 3.85 2.07 -12.46
C ASP A 70 4.59 0.74 -12.67
N ASP A 71 5.46 0.39 -11.74
CA ASP A 71 6.29 -0.81 -11.82
C ASP A 71 6.06 -1.65 -10.57
N PHE A 72 5.42 -2.80 -10.75
CA PHE A 72 5.07 -3.67 -9.63
C PHE A 72 6.32 -4.19 -8.90
N ASP A 73 7.36 -4.59 -9.62
CA ASP A 73 8.58 -5.10 -8.99
C ASP A 73 9.30 -4.00 -8.21
N ALA A 74 9.31 -2.79 -8.73
CA ALA A 74 9.86 -1.65 -8.01
C ALA A 74 9.07 -1.36 -6.74
N PHE A 75 7.74 -1.47 -6.80
CA PHE A 75 6.88 -1.32 -5.63
C PHE A 75 7.21 -2.37 -4.57
N CYS A 76 7.33 -3.63 -4.97
CA CYS A 76 7.67 -4.71 -4.05
C CYS A 76 9.04 -4.50 -3.41
N THR A 77 10.03 -4.07 -4.19
CA THR A 77 11.36 -3.75 -3.67
C THR A 77 11.30 -2.61 -2.65
N TRP A 78 10.49 -1.60 -2.93
CA TRP A 78 10.30 -0.48 -2.03
C TRP A 78 9.67 -0.92 -0.70
N ILE A 79 8.64 -1.79 -0.75
CA ILE A 79 8.05 -2.34 0.47
C ILE A 79 9.10 -3.11 1.27
N GLU A 80 9.87 -3.98 0.61
CA GLU A 80 10.88 -4.80 1.29
C GLU A 80 11.95 -3.93 1.97
N ARG A 81 12.37 -2.86 1.33
CA ARG A 81 13.40 -1.98 1.88
C ARG A 81 12.92 -1.15 3.06
N ASN A 82 11.63 -0.91 3.16
CA ASN A 82 11.08 0.03 4.13
C ASN A 82 10.29 -0.62 5.25
N ARG A 83 10.20 -1.92 5.23
CA ARG A 83 9.47 -2.65 6.28
C ARG A 83 10.30 -2.86 7.55
#